data_a6de1850000629fb5148838acb415776
#
_entry.id   a6de1850000629fb5148838acb415776
#
_cell.length_a   1.000
_cell.length_b   1.000
_cell.length_c   1.000
_cell.angle_alpha   90.00
_cell.angle_beta   90.00
_cell.angle_gamma   90.00
#
_symmetry.space_group_name_H-M   'P 1'
#
loop_
_entity.id
_entity.type
_entity.pdbx_description
1 polymer ?
#
loop_
_entity_poly.entity_id
_entity_poly.type
_entity_poly.pdbx_seq_one_letter_code
_entity_poly.pdbx_strand_id
1 'polypeptide(L)'
;TNIDLSEIISLISYDQALTYQLLKAANSAYVGSVSRITNVQEAAYFMGKFKTLNLLLACAFGSKLRNTKLPAYEEVEGQLWRDSVIASITAEQCSKVFRLRIPPETACAALLLNAGKVILSRFISDEMKRYISERRLSGRDQIQAELEVLDTHYVELGGIIAEHWGLPPEIAIGVKYQHDPDKVKKATSDVTHVCYRWMEFLSSPASSGNGEIKINPNVIQRLQPSSKAWFEVMQTLVKERYQKVCGDYGLPEQWLLPKQWAFDERGNDSMNGAACA
;
A
#
# COMPACT_ATOMS: atom_id res chain seq x y z
N THR A 1 -4.12 -21.94 -4.34
CA THR A 1 -5.05 -22.07 -3.21
C THR A 1 -6.12 -21.00 -3.38
N ASN A 2 -7.37 -21.42 -3.44
CA ASN A 2 -8.47 -20.46 -3.58
C ASN A 2 -8.98 -20.18 -2.16
N ILE A 3 -8.61 -19.04 -1.57
CA ILE A 3 -9.14 -18.61 -0.27
C ILE A 3 -10.66 -18.51 -0.38
N ASP A 4 -11.39 -19.25 0.44
CA ASP A 4 -12.85 -19.19 0.47
C ASP A 4 -13.34 -18.06 1.38
N LEU A 5 -14.37 -17.34 0.92
CA LEU A 5 -15.00 -16.28 1.71
C LEU A 5 -15.60 -16.81 3.01
N SER A 6 -16.10 -18.05 3.02
CA SER A 6 -16.64 -18.70 4.20
C SER A 6 -15.59 -18.91 5.30
N GLU A 7 -14.36 -19.28 4.92
CA GLU A 7 -13.23 -19.39 5.88
C GLU A 7 -12.87 -18.04 6.48
N ILE A 8 -12.83 -16.99 5.64
CA ILE A 8 -12.59 -15.62 6.10
C ILE A 8 -13.67 -15.17 7.09
N ILE A 9 -14.96 -15.42 6.76
CA ILE A 9 -16.09 -15.10 7.63
C ILE A 9 -15.97 -15.80 8.98
N SER A 10 -15.62 -17.09 8.97
CA SER A 10 -15.42 -17.86 10.20
C SER A 10 -14.36 -17.25 11.10
N LEU A 11 -13.19 -16.91 10.54
CA LEU A 11 -12.11 -16.27 11.30
C LEU A 11 -12.52 -14.93 11.90
N ILE A 12 -13.22 -14.07 11.14
CA ILE A 12 -13.69 -12.77 11.61
C ILE A 12 -14.69 -12.92 12.76
N SER A 13 -15.59 -13.91 12.68
CA SER A 13 -16.67 -14.10 13.64
C SER A 13 -16.15 -14.45 15.05
N TYR A 14 -14.92 -14.93 15.19
CA TYR A 14 -14.28 -15.20 16.47
C TYR A 14 -13.50 -14.02 17.05
N ASP A 15 -13.35 -12.92 16.29
CA ASP A 15 -12.63 -11.72 16.74
C ASP A 15 -13.55 -10.50 16.77
N GLN A 16 -13.84 -10.01 17.98
CA GLN A 16 -14.74 -8.87 18.19
C GLN A 16 -14.25 -7.59 17.50
N ALA A 17 -12.92 -7.36 17.49
CA ALA A 17 -12.36 -6.16 16.87
C ALA A 17 -12.49 -6.22 15.34
N LEU A 18 -12.20 -7.38 14.73
CA LEU A 18 -12.37 -7.59 13.30
C LEU A 18 -13.84 -7.53 12.89
N THR A 19 -14.73 -8.15 13.68
CA THR A 19 -16.19 -8.06 13.47
C THR A 19 -16.66 -6.60 13.45
N TYR A 20 -16.25 -5.82 14.46
CA TYR A 20 -16.62 -4.40 14.53
C TYR A 20 -16.11 -3.61 13.31
N GLN A 21 -14.85 -3.81 12.93
CA GLN A 21 -14.25 -3.11 11.78
C GLN A 21 -14.94 -3.48 10.47
N LEU A 22 -15.27 -4.76 10.26
CA LEU A 22 -15.98 -5.20 9.07
C LEU A 22 -17.37 -4.58 8.97
N LEU A 23 -18.15 -4.62 10.06
CA LEU A 23 -19.48 -4.03 10.12
C LEU A 23 -19.45 -2.52 9.91
N LYS A 24 -18.46 -1.83 10.53
CA LYS A 24 -18.26 -0.39 10.35
C LYS A 24 -17.92 -0.06 8.89
N ALA A 25 -17.00 -0.79 8.26
CA ALA A 25 -16.60 -0.59 6.87
C ALA A 25 -17.76 -0.85 5.89
N ALA A 26 -18.51 -1.94 6.10
CA ALA A 26 -19.65 -2.28 5.26
C ALA A 26 -20.75 -1.21 5.36
N ASN A 27 -21.08 -0.74 6.57
CA ASN A 27 -22.08 0.28 6.77
C ASN A 27 -21.64 1.68 6.30
N SER A 28 -20.35 2.01 6.33
CA SER A 28 -19.86 3.28 5.79
C SER A 28 -19.87 3.33 4.25
N ALA A 29 -19.77 2.16 3.60
CA ALA A 29 -19.89 2.03 2.15
C ALA A 29 -21.35 1.97 1.65
N TYR A 30 -22.28 1.73 2.57
CA TYR A 30 -23.69 1.50 2.30
C TYR A 30 -24.48 2.82 2.39
N VAL A 31 -24.24 3.72 1.44
CA VAL A 31 -24.96 4.99 1.37
C VAL A 31 -26.27 4.77 0.61
N GLY A 32 -27.41 4.84 1.31
CA GLY A 32 -28.73 4.93 0.67
C GLY A 32 -29.68 3.73 0.83
N SER A 33 -29.39 2.75 1.69
CA SER A 33 -30.32 1.63 1.94
C SER A 33 -31.11 1.77 3.25
N VAL A 34 -32.28 1.14 3.24
CA VAL A 34 -33.28 1.17 4.31
C VAL A 34 -32.88 0.32 5.53
N SER A 35 -31.93 -0.62 5.39
CA SER A 35 -31.51 -1.52 6.46
C SER A 35 -30.00 -1.50 6.71
N ARG A 36 -29.63 -1.43 7.98
CA ARG A 36 -28.24 -1.49 8.43
C ARG A 36 -27.74 -2.94 8.42
N ILE A 37 -26.53 -3.17 7.92
CA ILE A 37 -25.87 -4.47 7.97
C ILE A 37 -25.46 -4.76 9.42
N THR A 38 -25.92 -5.90 9.96
CA THR A 38 -25.76 -6.23 11.38
C THR A 38 -24.95 -7.51 11.66
N ASN A 39 -24.64 -8.30 10.62
CA ASN A 39 -23.89 -9.54 10.78
C ASN A 39 -22.69 -9.63 9.85
N VAL A 40 -21.68 -10.41 10.25
CA VAL A 40 -20.40 -10.59 9.56
C VAL A 40 -20.59 -11.17 8.16
N GLN A 41 -21.49 -12.14 8.02
CA GLN A 41 -21.71 -12.83 6.75
C GLN A 41 -22.27 -11.85 5.70
N GLU A 42 -23.28 -11.09 6.04
CA GLU A 42 -23.88 -10.09 5.15
C GLU A 42 -22.87 -9.00 4.79
N ALA A 43 -22.07 -8.52 5.76
CA ALA A 43 -21.02 -7.54 5.54
C ALA A 43 -19.95 -8.05 4.57
N ALA A 44 -19.49 -9.29 4.75
CA ALA A 44 -18.47 -9.90 3.89
C ALA A 44 -18.99 -10.15 2.47
N TYR A 45 -20.22 -10.60 2.32
CA TYR A 45 -20.83 -10.76 0.98
C TYR A 45 -21.07 -9.42 0.29
N PHE A 46 -21.50 -8.41 1.03
CA PHE A 46 -21.67 -7.06 0.50
C PHE A 46 -20.36 -6.43 0.02
N MET A 47 -19.31 -6.54 0.82
CA MET A 47 -17.99 -6.01 0.48
C MET A 47 -17.28 -6.84 -0.59
N GLY A 48 -17.56 -8.13 -0.65
CA GLY A 48 -16.88 -9.11 -1.48
C GLY A 48 -15.53 -9.57 -0.92
N LYS A 49 -15.07 -10.70 -1.43
CA LYS A 49 -13.91 -11.46 -0.92
C LYS A 49 -12.64 -10.61 -0.74
N PHE A 50 -12.23 -9.89 -1.78
CA PHE A 50 -10.94 -9.18 -1.73
C PHE A 50 -10.96 -7.92 -0.87
N LYS A 51 -12.07 -7.19 -0.81
CA LYS A 51 -12.20 -6.06 0.13
C LYS A 51 -12.21 -6.54 1.58
N THR A 52 -12.87 -7.67 1.85
CA THR A 52 -12.88 -8.30 3.17
C THR A 52 -11.49 -8.77 3.56
N LEU A 53 -10.79 -9.47 2.65
CA LEU A 53 -9.40 -9.89 2.86
C LEU A 53 -8.47 -8.71 3.09
N ASN A 54 -8.58 -7.65 2.29
CA ASN A 54 -7.79 -6.43 2.43
C ASN A 54 -7.99 -5.78 3.80
N LEU A 55 -9.23 -5.69 4.26
CA LEU A 55 -9.55 -5.18 5.60
C LEU A 55 -8.91 -6.02 6.70
N LEU A 56 -8.99 -7.35 6.60
CA LEU A 56 -8.35 -8.26 7.56
C LEU A 56 -6.84 -8.09 7.61
N LEU A 57 -6.21 -8.04 6.46
CA LEU A 57 -4.76 -7.81 6.36
C LEU A 57 -4.38 -6.46 6.96
N ALA A 58 -5.13 -5.40 6.65
CA ALA A 58 -4.92 -4.06 7.22
C ALA A 58 -5.04 -4.06 8.75
N CYS A 59 -6.02 -4.78 9.31
CA CYS A 59 -6.18 -4.90 10.76
C CYS A 59 -5.07 -5.74 11.40
N ALA A 60 -4.75 -6.90 10.83
CA ALA A 60 -3.74 -7.82 11.34
C ALA A 60 -2.34 -7.20 11.35
N PHE A 61 -1.96 -6.56 10.23
CA PHE A 61 -0.68 -5.84 10.15
C PHE A 61 -0.73 -4.52 10.91
N GLY A 62 -1.85 -3.79 10.86
CA GLY A 62 -1.99 -2.48 11.46
C GLY A 62 -1.77 -2.48 12.97
N SER A 63 -2.24 -3.50 13.69
CA SER A 63 -2.04 -3.61 15.14
C SER A 63 -0.56 -3.73 15.52
N LYS A 64 0.24 -4.41 14.71
CA LYS A 64 1.69 -4.59 14.93
C LYS A 64 2.50 -3.43 14.38
N LEU A 65 2.16 -2.91 13.20
CA LEU A 65 2.93 -1.87 12.53
C LEU A 65 2.73 -0.47 13.14
N ARG A 66 1.55 -0.18 13.71
CA ARG A 66 1.27 1.14 14.30
C ARG A 66 2.12 1.45 15.53
N ASN A 67 2.45 0.45 16.33
CA ASN A 67 3.10 0.60 17.64
C ASN A 67 4.53 0.05 17.66
N THR A 68 5.11 -0.26 16.50
CA THR A 68 6.46 -0.82 16.43
C THR A 68 7.32 0.03 15.52
N LYS A 69 8.40 0.56 16.06
CA LYS A 69 9.47 1.15 15.24
C LYS A 69 10.29 0.03 14.62
N LEU A 70 10.59 0.19 13.34
CA LEU A 70 11.51 -0.68 12.61
C LEU A 70 12.73 0.16 12.19
N PRO A 71 13.75 0.31 13.06
CA PRO A 71 14.82 1.30 12.89
C PRO A 71 15.58 1.25 11.55
N ALA A 72 15.59 0.08 10.89
CA ALA A 72 16.21 -0.08 9.57
C ALA A 72 15.35 0.43 8.41
N TYR A 73 14.06 0.77 8.66
CA TYR A 73 13.10 1.03 7.58
C TYR A 73 12.27 2.28 7.73
N GLU A 74 12.07 2.75 8.96
CA GLU A 74 11.22 3.92 9.20
C GLU A 74 11.83 4.90 10.20
N GLU A 75 11.64 6.17 9.93
CA GLU A 75 12.07 7.27 10.80
C GLU A 75 10.99 7.62 11.82
N VAL A 76 9.73 7.41 11.46
CA VAL A 76 8.56 7.76 12.27
C VAL A 76 7.73 6.49 12.56
N GLU A 77 7.35 6.34 13.83
CA GLU A 77 6.49 5.25 14.26
C GLU A 77 5.21 5.16 13.42
N GLY A 78 4.88 3.96 12.95
CA GLY A 78 3.72 3.70 12.12
C GLY A 78 3.85 4.10 10.64
N GLN A 79 4.99 4.59 10.20
CA GLN A 79 5.21 4.97 8.81
C GLN A 79 4.93 3.81 7.85
N LEU A 80 5.46 2.63 8.09
CA LEU A 80 5.23 1.46 7.22
C LEU A 80 3.77 1.06 7.12
N TRP A 81 3.02 1.19 8.22
CA TRP A 81 1.57 0.94 8.17
C TRP A 81 0.85 1.97 7.31
N ARG A 82 1.14 3.26 7.51
CA ARG A 82 0.58 4.35 6.72
C ARG A 82 0.87 4.15 5.24
N ASP A 83 2.11 3.83 4.90
CA ASP A 83 2.57 3.62 3.53
C ASP A 83 1.85 2.43 2.89
N SER A 84 1.66 1.33 3.63
CA SER A 84 0.90 0.16 3.18
C SER A 84 -0.58 0.50 2.90
N VAL A 85 -1.22 1.28 3.76
CA VAL A 85 -2.61 1.72 3.56
C VAL A 85 -2.71 2.65 2.34
N ILE A 86 -1.81 3.60 2.21
CA ILE A 86 -1.75 4.50 1.05
C ILE A 86 -1.55 3.70 -0.24
N ALA A 87 -0.64 2.73 -0.26
CA ALA A 87 -0.41 1.87 -1.41
C ALA A 87 -1.67 1.10 -1.82
N SER A 88 -2.37 0.51 -0.83
CA SER A 88 -3.63 -0.21 -1.07
C SER A 88 -4.71 0.71 -1.66
N ILE A 89 -4.88 1.91 -1.10
CA ILE A 89 -5.80 2.92 -1.61
C ILE A 89 -5.42 3.34 -3.03
N THR A 90 -4.13 3.56 -3.29
CA THR A 90 -3.63 3.91 -4.63
C THR A 90 -4.01 2.83 -5.64
N ALA A 91 -3.81 1.55 -5.31
CA ALA A 91 -4.20 0.44 -6.17
C ALA A 91 -5.72 0.41 -6.45
N GLU A 92 -6.56 0.69 -5.45
CA GLU A 92 -8.01 0.82 -5.64
C GLU A 92 -8.38 1.96 -6.61
N GLN A 93 -7.70 3.10 -6.53
CA GLN A 93 -7.97 4.24 -7.38
C GLN A 93 -7.43 4.07 -8.82
N CYS A 94 -6.43 3.22 -9.03
CA CYS A 94 -5.87 2.94 -10.36
C CYS A 94 -6.93 2.54 -11.38
N SER A 95 -7.96 1.81 -10.97
CA SER A 95 -9.09 1.43 -11.86
C SER A 95 -9.89 2.60 -12.41
N LYS A 96 -9.83 3.77 -11.77
CA LYS A 96 -10.50 5.00 -12.22
C LYS A 96 -9.63 5.86 -13.13
N VAL A 97 -8.32 5.69 -13.03
CA VAL A 97 -7.31 6.54 -13.70
C VAL A 97 -6.74 5.88 -14.93
N PHE A 98 -6.60 4.55 -14.91
CA PHE A 98 -6.06 3.77 -16.00
C PHE A 98 -7.16 3.00 -16.75
N ARG A 99 -6.97 2.80 -18.06
CA ARG A 99 -7.94 2.07 -18.92
C ARG A 99 -7.82 0.56 -18.80
N LEU A 100 -6.72 0.07 -18.23
CA LEU A 100 -6.50 -1.35 -18.05
C LEU A 100 -7.39 -1.90 -16.92
N ARG A 101 -7.98 -3.07 -17.15
CA ARG A 101 -8.70 -3.80 -16.08
C ARG A 101 -7.70 -4.28 -15.02
N ILE A 102 -7.87 -3.79 -13.80
CA ILE A 102 -7.02 -4.10 -12.66
C ILE A 102 -7.62 -5.27 -11.89
N PRO A 103 -6.86 -6.34 -11.64
CA PRO A 103 -7.32 -7.45 -10.82
C PRO A 103 -7.67 -6.98 -9.39
N PRO A 104 -8.76 -7.46 -8.79
CA PRO A 104 -9.20 -7.03 -7.46
C PRO A 104 -8.21 -7.41 -6.35
N GLU A 105 -7.35 -8.40 -6.56
CA GLU A 105 -6.27 -8.81 -5.68
C GLU A 105 -5.17 -7.75 -5.54
N THR A 106 -5.09 -6.82 -6.47
CA THR A 106 -4.00 -5.83 -6.56
C THR A 106 -3.94 -4.93 -5.33
N ALA A 107 -5.09 -4.57 -4.74
CA ALA A 107 -5.12 -3.77 -3.51
C ALA A 107 -4.55 -4.54 -2.31
N CYS A 108 -4.78 -5.86 -2.24
CA CYS A 108 -4.17 -6.72 -1.22
C CYS A 108 -2.65 -6.84 -1.44
N ALA A 109 -2.20 -7.00 -2.69
CA ALA A 109 -0.78 -7.01 -3.02
C ALA A 109 -0.11 -5.69 -2.62
N ALA A 110 -0.73 -4.56 -2.94
CA ALA A 110 -0.23 -3.23 -2.59
C ALA A 110 -0.13 -3.03 -1.06
N LEU A 111 -1.09 -3.53 -0.29
CA LEU A 111 -1.02 -3.50 1.18
C LEU A 111 0.18 -4.26 1.74
N LEU A 112 0.61 -5.32 1.06
CA LEU A 112 1.68 -6.22 1.50
C LEU A 112 3.07 -5.85 0.97
N LEU A 113 3.24 -4.76 0.22
CA LEU A 113 4.53 -4.36 -0.38
C LEU A 113 5.68 -4.27 0.63
N ASN A 114 5.36 -3.89 1.87
CA ASN A 114 6.32 -3.76 2.97
C ASN A 114 6.33 -4.97 3.93
N ALA A 115 5.57 -6.05 3.67
CA ALA A 115 5.48 -7.19 4.58
C ALA A 115 6.84 -7.84 4.85
N GLY A 116 7.68 -7.94 3.85
CA GLY A 116 9.04 -8.47 3.99
C GLY A 116 9.91 -7.65 4.94
N LYS A 117 9.78 -6.32 4.98
CA LYS A 117 10.51 -5.46 5.94
C LYS A 117 10.18 -5.81 7.38
N VAL A 118 8.90 -6.04 7.65
CA VAL A 118 8.41 -6.40 9.01
C VAL A 118 9.03 -7.70 9.49
N ILE A 119 9.10 -8.67 8.61
CA ILE A 119 9.62 -10.00 8.95
C ILE A 119 11.13 -9.96 9.02
N LEU A 120 11.78 -9.38 8.02
CA LEU A 120 13.24 -9.26 7.98
C LEU A 120 13.78 -8.55 9.23
N SER A 121 13.12 -7.49 9.68
CA SER A 121 13.51 -6.72 10.89
C SER A 121 13.58 -7.56 12.17
N ARG A 122 12.91 -8.72 12.21
CA ARG A 122 12.93 -9.63 13.38
C ARG A 122 14.09 -10.59 13.39
N PHE A 123 14.73 -10.81 12.23
CA PHE A 123 15.80 -11.78 12.07
C PHE A 123 17.17 -11.11 11.91
N ILE A 124 17.22 -9.82 11.65
CA ILE A 124 18.49 -9.08 11.53
C ILE A 124 18.95 -8.54 12.88
N SER A 125 20.25 -8.71 13.18
CA SER A 125 20.88 -8.16 14.37
C SER A 125 20.97 -6.61 14.30
N ASP A 126 21.18 -5.96 15.42
CA ASP A 126 21.37 -4.51 15.46
C ASP A 126 22.65 -4.08 14.70
N GLU A 127 23.65 -4.94 14.64
CA GLU A 127 24.86 -4.73 13.85
C GLU A 127 24.54 -4.72 12.33
N MET A 128 23.77 -5.71 11.86
CA MET A 128 23.31 -5.75 10.45
C MET A 128 22.46 -4.54 10.09
N LYS A 129 21.54 -4.10 10.98
CA LYS A 129 20.75 -2.88 10.80
C LYS A 129 21.65 -1.65 10.62
N ARG A 130 22.70 -1.56 11.44
CA ARG A 130 23.68 -0.48 11.32
C ARG A 130 24.40 -0.52 9.96
N TYR A 131 24.88 -1.68 9.51
CA TYR A 131 25.52 -1.82 8.20
C TYR A 131 24.59 -1.45 7.05
N ILE A 132 23.32 -1.87 7.08
CA ILE A 132 22.33 -1.47 6.07
C ILE A 132 22.16 0.05 6.05
N SER A 133 22.06 0.69 7.23
CA SER A 133 21.94 2.14 7.33
C SER A 133 23.18 2.87 6.80
N GLU A 134 24.38 2.37 7.09
CA GLU A 134 25.65 2.90 6.57
C GLU A 134 25.72 2.81 5.04
N ARG A 135 25.27 1.69 4.45
CA ARG A 135 25.21 1.52 2.99
C ARG A 135 24.23 2.51 2.36
N ARG A 136 23.08 2.72 2.96
CA ARG A 136 22.13 3.73 2.50
C ARG A 136 22.68 5.15 2.55
N LEU A 137 23.35 5.51 3.63
CA LEU A 137 24.03 6.81 3.76
C LEU A 137 25.13 7.00 2.71
N SER A 138 25.75 5.91 2.23
CA SER A 138 26.74 5.95 1.13
C SER A 138 26.11 5.96 -0.27
N GLY A 139 24.78 6.14 -0.38
CA GLY A 139 24.07 6.29 -1.65
C GLY A 139 23.49 5.00 -2.24
N ARG A 140 23.51 3.89 -1.52
CA ARG A 140 22.80 2.68 -1.93
C ARG A 140 21.31 2.81 -1.68
N ASP A 141 20.48 2.30 -2.59
CA ASP A 141 19.07 2.13 -2.29
C ASP A 141 18.84 1.00 -1.25
N GLN A 142 17.62 0.86 -0.75
CA GLN A 142 17.32 -0.11 0.30
C GLN A 142 17.62 -1.57 -0.13
N ILE A 143 17.28 -1.94 -1.36
CA ILE A 143 17.51 -3.30 -1.88
C ILE A 143 18.99 -3.59 -2.01
N GLN A 144 19.76 -2.66 -2.57
CA GLN A 144 21.20 -2.81 -2.71
C GLN A 144 21.90 -2.93 -1.35
N ALA A 145 21.48 -2.10 -0.37
CA ALA A 145 22.03 -2.15 0.97
C ALA A 145 21.74 -3.50 1.68
N GLU A 146 20.53 -4.02 1.52
CA GLU A 146 20.16 -5.33 2.07
C GLU A 146 20.90 -6.47 1.40
N LEU A 147 20.99 -6.48 0.07
CA LEU A 147 21.74 -7.51 -0.67
C LEU A 147 23.22 -7.55 -0.28
N GLU A 148 23.87 -6.39 -0.09
CA GLU A 148 25.27 -6.33 0.31
C GLU A 148 25.51 -6.86 1.73
N VAL A 149 24.52 -6.81 2.62
CA VAL A 149 24.66 -7.20 4.03
C VAL A 149 24.05 -8.57 4.33
N LEU A 150 22.97 -8.93 3.65
CA LEU A 150 22.13 -10.09 4.00
C LEU A 150 22.08 -11.16 2.90
N ASP A 151 22.62 -10.88 1.72
CA ASP A 151 22.48 -11.71 0.51
C ASP A 151 21.01 -11.98 0.10
N THR A 152 20.10 -11.17 0.60
CA THR A 152 18.66 -11.16 0.28
C THR A 152 18.08 -9.78 0.55
N HIS A 153 16.82 -9.56 0.17
CA HIS A 153 16.14 -8.28 0.42
C HIS A 153 14.65 -8.45 0.71
N TYR A 154 14.05 -7.40 1.32
CA TYR A 154 12.66 -7.45 1.79
C TYR A 154 11.63 -7.79 0.71
N VAL A 155 11.85 -7.40 -0.55
CA VAL A 155 10.89 -7.67 -1.64
C VAL A 155 10.84 -9.15 -1.98
N GLU A 156 11.99 -9.80 -2.05
CA GLU A 156 12.10 -11.25 -2.28
C GLU A 156 11.43 -12.02 -1.14
N LEU A 157 11.77 -11.67 0.10
CA LEU A 157 11.19 -12.28 1.28
C LEU A 157 9.67 -12.07 1.33
N GLY A 158 9.18 -10.87 0.98
CA GLY A 158 7.76 -10.57 0.90
C GLY A 158 7.02 -11.47 -0.10
N GLY A 159 7.62 -11.72 -1.26
CA GLY A 159 7.09 -12.64 -2.26
C GLY A 159 7.03 -14.08 -1.76
N ILE A 160 8.12 -14.58 -1.17
CA ILE A 160 8.19 -15.93 -0.59
C ILE A 160 7.12 -16.12 0.49
N ILE A 161 6.93 -15.12 1.35
CA ILE A 161 5.94 -15.16 2.42
C ILE A 161 4.51 -15.18 1.86
N ALA A 162 4.22 -14.38 0.85
CA ALA A 162 2.91 -14.40 0.21
C ALA A 162 2.59 -15.78 -0.40
N GLU A 163 3.58 -16.42 -1.02
CA GLU A 163 3.47 -17.80 -1.53
C GLU A 163 3.30 -18.82 -0.39
N HIS A 164 4.08 -18.71 0.68
CA HIS A 164 4.02 -19.60 1.84
C HIS A 164 2.67 -19.53 2.59
N TRP A 165 2.08 -18.34 2.66
CA TRP A 165 0.74 -18.16 3.23
C TRP A 165 -0.39 -18.63 2.32
N GLY A 166 -0.08 -19.18 1.15
CA GLY A 166 -1.06 -19.65 0.18
C GLY A 166 -1.92 -18.52 -0.39
N LEU A 167 -1.43 -17.28 -0.42
CA LEU A 167 -2.16 -16.18 -1.03
C LEU A 167 -2.30 -16.38 -2.54
N PRO A 168 -3.33 -15.81 -3.19
CA PRO A 168 -3.47 -15.87 -4.64
C PRO A 168 -2.18 -15.48 -5.37
N PRO A 169 -1.81 -16.18 -6.47
CA PRO A 169 -0.56 -15.93 -7.20
C PRO A 169 -0.36 -14.48 -7.62
N GLU A 170 -1.44 -13.78 -7.96
CA GLU A 170 -1.43 -12.37 -8.32
C GLU A 170 -0.92 -11.48 -7.17
N ILE A 171 -1.23 -11.82 -5.91
CA ILE A 171 -0.72 -11.08 -4.75
C ILE A 171 0.80 -11.28 -4.62
N ALA A 172 1.26 -12.53 -4.68
CA ALA A 172 2.69 -12.82 -4.62
C ALA A 172 3.47 -12.14 -5.76
N ILE A 173 2.94 -12.17 -6.98
CA ILE A 173 3.50 -11.49 -8.15
C ILE A 173 3.59 -9.97 -7.92
N GLY A 174 2.52 -9.36 -7.42
CA GLY A 174 2.50 -7.93 -7.14
C GLY A 174 3.56 -7.52 -6.12
N VAL A 175 3.74 -8.30 -5.06
CA VAL A 175 4.76 -8.06 -4.03
C VAL A 175 6.16 -8.28 -4.59
N LYS A 176 6.40 -9.41 -5.27
CA LYS A 176 7.73 -9.82 -5.74
C LYS A 176 8.30 -8.93 -6.84
N TYR A 177 7.45 -8.41 -7.71
CA TYR A 177 7.88 -7.67 -8.91
C TYR A 177 7.57 -6.16 -8.85
N GLN A 178 7.31 -5.60 -7.66
CA GLN A 178 7.02 -4.18 -7.47
C GLN A 178 8.15 -3.25 -7.95
N HIS A 179 9.40 -3.68 -7.92
CA HIS A 179 10.55 -2.91 -8.38
C HIS A 179 10.90 -3.16 -9.85
N ASP A 180 10.62 -4.35 -10.36
CA ASP A 180 10.93 -4.76 -11.72
C ASP A 180 9.74 -5.43 -12.41
N PRO A 181 8.68 -4.65 -12.72
CA PRO A 181 7.44 -5.16 -13.31
C PRO A 181 7.63 -5.68 -14.75
N ASP A 182 8.72 -5.27 -15.43
CA ASP A 182 9.01 -5.71 -16.79
C ASP A 182 9.38 -7.21 -16.88
N LYS A 183 9.79 -7.83 -15.77
CA LYS A 183 10.04 -9.27 -15.71
C LYS A 183 8.80 -10.13 -15.93
N VAL A 184 7.62 -9.64 -15.54
CA VAL A 184 6.36 -10.42 -15.64
C VAL A 184 5.30 -9.76 -16.49
N LYS A 185 5.32 -8.42 -16.66
CA LYS A 185 4.41 -7.62 -17.50
C LYS A 185 2.93 -7.90 -17.21
N LYS A 186 2.58 -8.01 -15.93
CA LYS A 186 1.19 -8.22 -15.47
C LYS A 186 0.61 -6.93 -14.89
N ALA A 187 -0.70 -6.73 -15.05
CA ALA A 187 -1.41 -5.57 -14.52
C ALA A 187 -1.17 -5.37 -13.01
N THR A 188 -1.14 -6.45 -12.23
CA THR A 188 -0.87 -6.37 -10.80
C THR A 188 0.53 -5.84 -10.51
N SER A 189 1.58 -6.35 -11.18
CA SER A 189 2.95 -5.86 -10.98
C SER A 189 3.14 -4.42 -11.46
N ASP A 190 2.46 -4.04 -12.54
CA ASP A 190 2.48 -2.66 -13.03
C ASP A 190 1.85 -1.69 -12.01
N VAL A 191 0.69 -2.04 -11.47
CA VAL A 191 0.01 -1.21 -10.46
C VAL A 191 0.77 -1.19 -9.15
N THR A 192 1.30 -2.32 -8.68
CA THR A 192 2.11 -2.34 -7.44
C THR A 192 3.41 -1.56 -7.60
N HIS A 193 4.00 -1.50 -8.80
CA HIS A 193 5.11 -0.60 -9.11
C HIS A 193 4.70 0.87 -8.95
N VAL A 194 3.55 1.27 -9.50
CA VAL A 194 3.02 2.64 -9.30
C VAL A 194 2.83 2.92 -7.81
N CYS A 195 2.23 1.98 -7.05
CA CYS A 195 2.02 2.14 -5.61
C CYS A 195 3.33 2.29 -4.84
N TYR A 196 4.35 1.49 -5.17
CA TYR A 196 5.67 1.59 -4.58
C TYR A 196 6.31 2.95 -4.85
N ARG A 197 6.31 3.42 -6.10
CA ARG A 197 6.88 4.73 -6.47
C ARG A 197 6.11 5.87 -5.82
N TRP A 198 4.80 5.72 -5.66
CA TRP A 198 3.95 6.68 -4.96
C TRP A 198 4.32 6.80 -3.48
N MET A 199 4.50 5.67 -2.77
CA MET A 199 4.97 5.67 -1.39
C MET A 199 6.34 6.34 -1.26
N GLU A 200 7.27 6.02 -2.15
CA GLU A 200 8.61 6.60 -2.17
C GLU A 200 8.57 8.12 -2.36
N PHE A 201 7.74 8.60 -3.29
CA PHE A 201 7.50 10.03 -3.50
C PHE A 201 6.97 10.71 -2.24
N LEU A 202 5.98 10.11 -1.56
CA LEU A 202 5.39 10.69 -0.36
C LEU A 202 6.31 10.65 0.86
N SER A 203 7.25 9.74 0.91
CA SER A 203 8.21 9.57 2.02
C SER A 203 9.50 10.38 1.81
N SER A 204 9.74 10.88 0.60
CA SER A 204 10.92 11.69 0.29
C SER A 204 10.84 13.08 0.95
N PRO A 205 11.93 13.60 1.54
CA PRO A 205 11.96 14.98 2.01
C PRO A 205 11.69 15.97 0.86
N ALA A 206 10.93 17.01 1.11
CA ALA A 206 10.58 18.04 0.10
C ALA A 206 11.81 18.72 -0.58
N SER A 207 12.99 18.55 0.00
CA SER A 207 14.26 19.12 -0.50
C SER A 207 15.05 18.19 -1.43
N SER A 208 14.65 16.93 -1.62
CA SER A 208 15.48 15.93 -2.30
C SER A 208 15.16 15.67 -3.77
N GLY A 209 14.32 16.46 -4.42
CA GLY A 209 14.05 16.33 -5.85
C GLY A 209 12.96 17.27 -6.34
N ASN A 210 12.88 17.46 -7.66
CA ASN A 210 11.91 18.33 -8.35
C ASN A 210 10.44 17.89 -8.23
N GLY A 211 10.06 17.15 -7.20
CA GLY A 211 8.66 16.74 -6.99
C GLY A 211 8.10 15.72 -8.01
N GLU A 212 8.96 15.06 -8.80
CA GLU A 212 8.54 14.12 -9.83
C GLU A 212 8.55 12.67 -9.34
N ILE A 213 7.46 11.95 -9.59
CA ILE A 213 7.42 10.50 -9.45
C ILE A 213 8.10 9.85 -10.65
N LYS A 214 9.18 9.10 -10.40
CA LYS A 214 9.86 8.30 -11.43
C LYS A 214 9.19 6.95 -11.60
N ILE A 215 8.22 6.84 -12.48
CA ILE A 215 7.58 5.56 -12.84
C ILE A 215 8.22 5.04 -14.14
N ASN A 216 8.41 3.71 -14.21
CA ASN A 216 8.90 3.07 -15.43
C ASN A 216 7.98 3.41 -16.62
N PRO A 217 8.51 4.00 -17.72
CA PRO A 217 7.72 4.39 -18.89
C PRO A 217 6.94 3.23 -19.53
N ASN A 218 7.50 2.02 -19.52
CA ASN A 218 6.81 0.83 -20.04
C ASN A 218 5.55 0.49 -19.23
N VAL A 219 5.59 0.73 -17.90
CA VAL A 219 4.43 0.57 -17.02
C VAL A 219 3.32 1.53 -17.41
N ILE A 220 3.64 2.81 -17.58
CA ILE A 220 2.67 3.84 -17.98
C ILE A 220 2.06 3.49 -19.35
N GLN A 221 2.89 3.04 -20.29
CA GLN A 221 2.41 2.62 -21.62
C GLN A 221 1.42 1.45 -21.52
N ARG A 222 1.69 0.44 -20.67
CA ARG A 222 0.80 -0.71 -20.47
C ARG A 222 -0.49 -0.35 -19.73
N LEU A 223 -0.42 0.52 -18.73
CA LEU A 223 -1.58 0.95 -17.91
C LEU A 223 -2.52 1.89 -18.67
N GLN A 224 -2.05 2.61 -19.68
CA GLN A 224 -2.83 3.51 -20.54
C GLN A 224 -3.65 4.53 -19.73
N PRO A 225 -3.04 5.62 -19.23
CA PRO A 225 -3.75 6.66 -18.50
C PRO A 225 -4.94 7.22 -19.30
N SER A 226 -6.05 7.47 -18.61
CA SER A 226 -7.27 8.02 -19.22
C SER A 226 -7.11 9.47 -19.66
N SER A 227 -6.20 10.21 -19.04
CA SER A 227 -5.87 11.61 -19.37
C SER A 227 -4.39 11.89 -19.15
N LYS A 228 -3.88 13.02 -19.70
CA LYS A 228 -2.53 13.50 -19.40
C LYS A 228 -2.37 13.95 -17.94
N ALA A 229 -3.46 14.42 -17.32
CA ALA A 229 -3.51 14.83 -15.91
C ALA A 229 -3.82 13.67 -14.96
N TRP A 230 -3.46 12.43 -15.31
CA TRP A 230 -3.76 11.25 -14.51
C TRP A 230 -3.11 11.30 -13.12
N PHE A 231 -1.97 11.95 -13.01
CA PHE A 231 -1.22 12.05 -11.77
C PHE A 231 -1.96 12.92 -10.73
N GLU A 232 -2.41 14.10 -11.12
CA GLU A 232 -3.16 15.03 -10.28
C GLU A 232 -4.51 14.43 -9.87
N VAL A 233 -5.18 13.74 -10.81
CA VAL A 233 -6.41 13.01 -10.51
C VAL A 233 -6.15 11.92 -9.49
N MET A 234 -5.10 11.13 -9.65
CA MET A 234 -4.71 10.09 -8.71
C MET A 234 -4.43 10.69 -7.33
N GLN A 235 -3.67 11.78 -7.26
CA GLN A 235 -3.32 12.45 -6.02
C GLN A 235 -4.57 12.89 -5.25
N THR A 236 -5.54 13.51 -5.93
CA THR A 236 -6.80 13.93 -5.33
C THR A 236 -7.59 12.73 -4.80
N LEU A 237 -7.78 11.69 -5.64
CA LEU A 237 -8.54 10.51 -5.25
C LEU A 237 -7.92 9.75 -4.07
N VAL A 238 -6.60 9.63 -4.04
CA VAL A 238 -5.89 8.94 -2.95
C VAL A 238 -6.01 9.76 -1.66
N LYS A 239 -5.82 11.09 -1.74
CA LYS A 239 -5.93 12.00 -0.59
C LYS A 239 -7.32 11.92 0.04
N GLU A 240 -8.38 12.12 -0.75
CA GLU A 240 -9.77 12.06 -0.26
C GLU A 240 -10.10 10.72 0.38
N ARG A 241 -9.70 9.62 -0.29
CA ARG A 241 -9.94 8.28 0.21
C ARG A 241 -9.18 7.99 1.49
N TYR A 242 -7.93 8.43 1.59
CA TYR A 242 -7.10 8.27 2.79
C TYR A 242 -7.66 9.04 3.97
N GLN A 243 -8.09 10.28 3.78
CA GLN A 243 -8.75 11.09 4.82
C GLN A 243 -10.01 10.39 5.36
N LYS A 244 -10.84 9.84 4.46
CA LYS A 244 -12.02 9.07 4.86
C LYS A 244 -11.62 7.83 5.68
N VAL A 245 -10.62 7.06 5.25
CA VAL A 245 -10.12 5.90 5.98
C VAL A 245 -9.61 6.30 7.36
N CYS A 246 -8.84 7.37 7.48
CA CYS A 246 -8.37 7.88 8.77
C CYS A 246 -9.52 8.25 9.71
N GLY A 247 -10.56 8.93 9.21
CA GLY A 247 -11.76 9.24 9.98
C GLY A 247 -12.51 7.99 10.42
N ASP A 248 -12.70 7.03 9.52
CA ASP A 248 -13.39 5.77 9.79
C ASP A 248 -12.65 4.91 10.84
N TYR A 249 -11.33 4.96 10.87
CA TYR A 249 -10.49 4.21 11.82
C TYR A 249 -10.10 5.00 13.07
N GLY A 250 -10.50 6.29 13.18
CA GLY A 250 -10.17 7.16 14.32
C GLY A 250 -8.67 7.38 14.48
N LEU A 251 -7.95 7.53 13.38
CA LEU A 251 -6.50 7.75 13.38
C LEU A 251 -6.17 9.20 13.74
N PRO A 252 -5.05 9.46 14.45
CA PRO A 252 -4.63 10.81 14.78
C PRO A 252 -4.42 11.66 13.52
N GLU A 253 -4.83 12.94 13.55
CA GLU A 253 -4.67 13.89 12.43
C GLU A 253 -3.21 14.03 11.95
N GLN A 254 -2.24 13.91 12.84
CA GLN A 254 -0.82 13.92 12.51
C GLN A 254 -0.39 12.79 11.56
N TRP A 255 -1.24 11.76 11.40
CA TRP A 255 -1.05 10.67 10.45
C TRP A 255 -1.72 10.98 9.10
N LEU A 256 -2.50 12.09 9.06
CA LEU A 256 -3.41 12.37 7.97
C LEU A 256 -2.71 12.74 6.67
N LEU A 257 -1.53 13.35 6.71
CA LEU A 257 -0.91 13.77 5.43
C LEU A 257 0.62 13.80 5.56
N PRO A 258 1.35 13.21 4.60
CA PRO A 258 2.74 13.58 4.36
C PRO A 258 2.82 15.11 4.20
N LYS A 259 3.86 15.75 4.72
CA LYS A 259 4.06 17.21 4.63
C LYS A 259 3.92 17.76 3.21
N GLN A 260 4.17 16.92 2.20
CA GLN A 260 4.04 17.23 0.78
C GLN A 260 2.57 17.35 0.30
N TRP A 261 1.58 16.88 1.08
CA TRP A 261 0.16 17.06 0.80
C TRP A 261 -0.47 18.26 1.54
N ALA A 262 0.29 18.89 2.44
CA ALA A 262 -0.07 20.18 2.98
C ALA A 262 0.12 21.22 1.88
N PHE A 263 -0.81 21.29 0.93
CA PHE A 263 -0.94 22.44 0.04
C PHE A 263 -1.15 23.67 0.92
N ASP A 264 -0.34 24.68 0.70
CA ASP A 264 -0.53 26.01 1.23
C ASP A 264 -1.99 26.43 0.91
N GLU A 265 -2.83 26.58 1.93
CA GLU A 265 -4.19 27.11 1.80
C GLU A 265 -4.21 28.53 1.21
N ARG A 266 -3.04 29.08 0.87
CA ARG A 266 -2.83 30.40 0.29
C ARG A 266 -2.75 30.42 -1.24
N GLY A 267 -3.35 29.43 -1.93
CA GLY A 267 -3.72 29.58 -3.35
C GLY A 267 -2.64 30.21 -4.24
N ASN A 268 -1.39 29.77 -4.19
CA ASN A 268 -0.38 30.26 -5.12
C ASN A 268 -0.03 29.17 -6.14
N ASP A 269 -0.50 29.37 -7.35
CA ASP A 269 -0.21 28.65 -8.59
C ASP A 269 1.29 28.68 -8.93
N SER A 270 2.11 27.90 -8.24
CA SER A 270 3.52 27.76 -8.59
C SER A 270 3.98 26.34 -8.89
N MET A 271 3.07 25.50 -9.40
CA MET A 271 3.42 24.23 -10.03
C MET A 271 2.80 24.10 -11.43
N ASN A 272 3.10 25.04 -12.31
CA ASN A 272 2.98 24.82 -13.75
C ASN A 272 4.31 24.28 -14.24
N GLY A 273 4.34 23.02 -14.66
CA GLY A 273 5.36 22.54 -15.59
C GLY A 273 6.22 21.37 -15.15
N ALA A 274 5.66 20.27 -14.70
CA ALA A 274 6.38 19.01 -14.74
C ALA A 274 5.44 17.92 -15.34
N ALA A 275 5.19 18.08 -16.62
CA ALA A 275 4.58 17.00 -17.42
C ALA A 275 5.67 16.01 -17.83
N CYS A 276 5.33 14.75 -17.83
CA CYS A 276 6.09 13.61 -18.34
C CYS A 276 6.95 13.97 -19.57
N ALA A 277 8.28 13.86 -19.42
CA ALA A 277 9.18 13.62 -20.53
C ALA A 277 9.55 12.15 -20.57
#